data_e75df6c5a38b1f0313bd5a690ce5bca4
#
_entry.id   e75df6c5a38b1f0313bd5a690ce5bca4
#
_cell.length_a   1.000
_cell.length_b   1.000
_cell.length_c   1.000
_cell.angle_alpha   90.00
_cell.angle_beta   90.00
_cell.angle_gamma   90.00
#
_symmetry.space_group_name_H-M   'P 1'
#
loop_
_entity.id
_entity.type
_entity.pdbx_description
1 polymer ?
#
loop_
_entity_poly.entity_id
_entity_poly.type
_entity_poly.pdbx_seq_one_letter_code
_entity_poly.pdbx_strand_id
1 'polypeptide(L)'
;MRQEGVPSFFLVMFINFELFLLVMEKEVKYPTAEQIIEYNVLALTLIKVKKADRPQVLSHARIELIIKNCKQLEGDLYDKAICLLKGIIQLHPFASGNRRTAFIVAKEFLKENGGKFNIEDDPTQANVMQGIRENYYTDDEIKEWIQHGKIKAFKRFEK
;
A
#
# COMPACT_ATOMS: atom_id res chain seq x y z
N MET A 1 57.91 20.67 -1.04
CA MET A 1 56.79 20.89 -0.12
C MET A 1 55.47 20.65 -0.86
N ARG A 2 54.80 19.55 -0.55
CA ARG A 2 53.45 19.34 -1.05
C ARG A 2 52.50 20.08 -0.15
N GLN A 3 51.80 21.06 -0.70
CA GLN A 3 50.64 21.67 -0.03
C GLN A 3 49.50 20.62 -0.06
N GLU A 4 49.25 19.99 1.04
CA GLU A 4 48.01 19.24 1.26
C GLU A 4 46.90 20.27 1.35
N GLY A 5 46.09 20.36 0.29
CA GLY A 5 44.95 21.26 0.24
C GLY A 5 43.90 20.85 1.28
N VAL A 6 43.69 21.71 2.26
CA VAL A 6 42.57 21.63 3.21
C VAL A 6 41.28 21.66 2.39
N PRO A 7 40.33 20.73 2.56
CA PRO A 7 39.07 20.79 1.83
C PRO A 7 38.35 22.11 2.10
N SER A 8 37.90 22.76 1.03
CA SER A 8 37.18 24.03 1.12
C SER A 8 36.01 23.87 2.10
N PHE A 9 35.85 24.87 2.99
CA PHE A 9 34.71 24.92 3.93
C PHE A 9 33.37 24.69 3.23
N PHE A 10 33.22 25.19 2.00
CA PHE A 10 32.05 24.94 1.16
C PHE A 10 31.88 23.47 0.77
N LEU A 11 32.95 22.76 0.44
CA LEU A 11 32.88 21.35 0.09
C LEU A 11 32.44 20.50 1.28
N VAL A 12 32.95 20.79 2.47
CA VAL A 12 32.53 20.09 3.70
C VAL A 12 31.08 20.41 4.05
N MET A 13 30.64 21.63 3.86
CA MET A 13 29.27 22.07 4.08
C MET A 13 28.31 21.42 3.07
N PHE A 14 28.68 21.31 1.81
CA PHE A 14 27.90 20.62 0.78
C PHE A 14 27.79 19.12 1.06
N ILE A 15 28.87 18.45 1.43
CA ILE A 15 28.87 17.02 1.77
C ILE A 15 27.99 16.77 3.02
N ASN A 16 28.05 17.63 4.03
CA ASN A 16 27.19 17.51 5.21
C ASN A 16 25.72 17.80 4.90
N PHE A 17 25.43 18.70 3.97
CA PHE A 17 24.07 19.01 3.53
C PHE A 17 23.48 17.88 2.67
N GLU A 18 24.25 17.31 1.75
CA GLU A 18 23.89 16.12 0.98
C GLU A 18 23.67 14.91 1.91
N LEU A 19 24.55 14.71 2.90
CA LEU A 19 24.43 13.67 3.92
C LEU A 19 23.21 13.90 4.81
N PHE A 20 22.92 15.15 5.17
CA PHE A 20 21.73 15.53 5.94
C PHE A 20 20.45 15.29 5.13
N LEU A 21 20.43 15.61 3.82
CA LEU A 21 19.32 15.30 2.93
C LEU A 21 19.13 13.79 2.72
N LEU A 22 20.23 13.01 2.68
CA LEU A 22 20.22 11.56 2.57
C LEU A 22 19.72 10.89 3.85
N VAL A 23 19.99 11.48 5.02
CA VAL A 23 19.55 11.01 6.35
C VAL A 23 18.11 11.43 6.67
N MET A 24 17.59 12.46 5.99
CA MET A 24 16.16 12.77 6.00
C MET A 24 15.39 11.76 5.14
N GLU A 25 15.51 10.47 5.43
CA GLU A 25 14.59 9.48 4.90
C GLU A 25 13.18 9.97 5.23
N LYS A 26 12.43 10.28 4.18
CA LYS A 26 11.06 10.76 4.32
C LYS A 26 10.28 9.70 5.10
N GLU A 27 9.93 10.02 6.33
CA GLU A 27 9.19 9.10 7.19
C GLU A 27 7.93 8.61 6.47
N VAL A 28 7.78 7.28 6.39
CA VAL A 28 6.62 6.66 5.73
C VAL A 28 5.37 6.95 6.53
N LYS A 29 4.39 7.58 5.89
CA LYS A 29 3.09 7.87 6.47
C LYS A 29 2.17 6.67 6.31
N TYR A 30 1.73 6.11 7.42
CA TYR A 30 0.76 5.02 7.45
C TYR A 30 -0.64 5.54 7.75
N PRO A 31 -1.68 4.91 7.17
CA PRO A 31 -3.05 5.25 7.53
C PRO A 31 -3.33 4.90 9.00
N THR A 32 -4.19 5.66 9.64
CA THR A 32 -4.75 5.30 10.95
C THR A 32 -5.89 4.29 10.79
N ALA A 33 -6.29 3.65 11.89
CA ALA A 33 -7.45 2.74 11.87
C ALA A 33 -8.73 3.47 11.44
N GLU A 34 -8.92 4.70 11.91
CA GLU A 34 -10.06 5.55 11.57
C GLU A 34 -10.10 5.86 10.06
N GLN A 35 -8.96 6.21 9.46
CA GLN A 35 -8.88 6.44 8.02
C GLN A 35 -9.23 5.18 7.20
N ILE A 36 -8.77 4.01 7.63
CA ILE A 36 -9.13 2.74 6.96
C ILE A 36 -10.65 2.47 7.08
N ILE A 37 -11.27 2.81 8.22
CA ILE A 37 -12.72 2.71 8.42
C ILE A 37 -13.46 3.69 7.50
N GLU A 38 -13.01 4.93 7.39
CA GLU A 38 -13.57 5.93 6.48
C GLU A 38 -13.49 5.48 5.03
N TYR A 39 -12.38 4.86 4.60
CA TYR A 39 -12.26 4.27 3.27
C TYR A 39 -13.23 3.10 3.04
N ASN A 40 -13.57 2.32 4.07
CA ASN A 40 -14.62 1.31 3.96
C ASN A 40 -16.00 1.93 3.75
N VAL A 41 -16.33 2.98 4.49
CA VAL A 41 -17.58 3.73 4.29
C VAL A 41 -17.65 4.30 2.89
N LEU A 42 -16.57 4.92 2.42
CA LEU A 42 -16.46 5.49 1.07
C LEU A 42 -16.64 4.40 0.00
N ALA A 43 -15.94 3.27 0.12
CA ALA A 43 -16.01 2.14 -0.80
C ALA A 43 -17.44 1.59 -0.95
N LEU A 44 -18.20 1.53 0.14
CA LEU A 44 -19.57 1.03 0.15
C LEU A 44 -20.60 2.08 -0.31
N THR A 45 -20.28 3.35 -0.17
CA THR A 45 -21.12 4.44 -0.62
C THR A 45 -21.04 4.63 -2.14
N LEU A 46 -19.83 4.58 -2.70
CA LEU A 46 -19.59 4.80 -4.14
C LEU A 46 -20.03 3.60 -4.98
N ILE A 47 -19.87 2.37 -4.48
CA ILE A 47 -20.15 1.15 -5.24
C ILE A 47 -21.03 0.22 -4.41
N LYS A 48 -22.34 0.40 -4.49
CA LYS A 48 -23.32 -0.52 -3.91
C LYS A 48 -23.48 -1.75 -4.79
N VAL A 49 -22.80 -2.84 -4.44
CA VAL A 49 -22.94 -4.12 -5.16
C VAL A 49 -24.14 -4.91 -4.67
N LYS A 50 -24.50 -4.79 -3.39
CA LYS A 50 -25.65 -5.48 -2.78
C LYS A 50 -26.48 -4.49 -1.96
N LYS A 51 -27.79 -4.68 -1.92
CA LYS A 51 -28.70 -3.89 -1.07
C LYS A 51 -28.36 -3.98 0.44
N ALA A 52 -27.71 -5.07 0.85
CA ALA A 52 -27.35 -5.35 2.23
C ALA A 52 -25.93 -4.86 2.63
N ASP A 53 -25.16 -4.26 1.68
CA ASP A 53 -23.83 -3.74 1.97
C ASP A 53 -23.94 -2.55 2.94
N ARG A 54 -23.54 -2.78 4.20
CA ARG A 54 -23.49 -1.75 5.24
C ARG A 54 -22.08 -1.64 5.78
N PRO A 55 -21.59 -0.41 6.06
CA PRO A 55 -20.34 -0.21 6.76
C PRO A 55 -20.44 -0.79 8.17
N GLN A 56 -19.67 -1.82 8.46
CA GLN A 56 -19.60 -2.42 9.78
C GLN A 56 -18.20 -2.95 10.03
N VAL A 57 -17.57 -2.47 11.09
CA VAL A 57 -16.30 -2.98 11.58
C VAL A 57 -16.56 -4.25 12.38
N LEU A 58 -15.95 -5.35 11.97
CA LEU A 58 -15.99 -6.63 12.70
C LEU A 58 -14.89 -6.69 13.77
N SER A 59 -13.72 -6.07 13.49
CA SER A 59 -12.61 -6.09 14.43
C SER A 59 -11.64 -4.93 14.22
N HIS A 60 -11.62 -4.00 15.14
CA HIS A 60 -10.59 -2.95 15.23
C HIS A 60 -9.21 -3.54 15.44
N ALA A 61 -9.09 -4.60 16.24
CA ALA A 61 -7.81 -5.26 16.51
C ALA A 61 -7.15 -5.81 15.23
N ARG A 62 -7.94 -6.28 14.25
CA ARG A 62 -7.41 -6.72 12.96
C ARG A 62 -6.86 -5.54 12.16
N ILE A 63 -7.51 -4.38 12.18
CA ILE A 63 -7.04 -3.16 11.48
C ILE A 63 -5.70 -2.74 12.08
N GLU A 64 -5.61 -2.64 13.40
CA GLU A 64 -4.37 -2.29 14.10
C GLU A 64 -3.25 -3.28 13.83
N LEU A 65 -3.56 -4.59 13.80
CA LEU A 65 -2.60 -5.63 13.47
C LEU A 65 -2.04 -5.47 12.05
N ILE A 66 -2.90 -5.16 11.07
CA ILE A 66 -2.49 -4.90 9.69
C ILE A 66 -1.50 -3.74 9.65
N ILE A 67 -1.83 -2.61 10.25
CA ILE A 67 -0.98 -1.42 10.29
C ILE A 67 0.36 -1.73 10.96
N LYS A 68 0.32 -2.41 12.11
CA LYS A 68 1.52 -2.81 12.85
C LYS A 68 2.44 -3.70 12.00
N ASN A 69 1.89 -4.74 11.36
CA ASN A 69 2.66 -5.64 10.52
C ASN A 69 3.33 -4.89 9.36
N CYS A 70 2.62 -3.96 8.73
CA CYS A 70 3.16 -3.18 7.63
C CYS A 70 4.26 -2.20 8.07
N LYS A 71 4.16 -1.64 9.29
CA LYS A 71 5.23 -0.81 9.88
C LYS A 71 6.49 -1.61 10.17
N GLN A 72 6.35 -2.85 10.62
CA GLN A 72 7.45 -3.75 10.96
C GLN A 72 8.06 -4.47 9.75
N LEU A 73 7.35 -4.49 8.60
CA LEU A 73 7.84 -5.13 7.40
C LEU A 73 9.07 -4.40 6.87
N GLU A 74 10.17 -5.13 6.68
CA GLU A 74 11.31 -4.66 5.91
C GLU A 74 10.99 -4.73 4.43
N GLY A 75 11.28 -3.67 3.69
CA GLY A 75 10.97 -3.58 2.26
C GLY A 75 10.71 -2.14 1.83
N ASP A 76 10.49 -1.98 0.54
CA ASP A 76 10.20 -0.68 -0.03
C ASP A 76 8.73 -0.27 0.16
N LEU A 77 8.39 0.90 -0.36
CA LEU A 77 7.03 1.46 -0.24
C LEU A 77 5.95 0.55 -0.85
N TYR A 78 6.29 -0.16 -1.93
CA TYR A 78 5.36 -1.06 -2.61
C TYR A 78 5.13 -2.35 -1.81
N ASP A 79 6.17 -2.88 -1.15
CA ASP A 79 6.03 -4.05 -0.27
C ASP A 79 5.08 -3.73 0.89
N LYS A 80 5.16 -2.51 1.44
CA LYS A 80 4.25 -2.02 2.49
C LYS A 80 2.83 -1.81 1.98
N ALA A 81 2.66 -1.30 0.75
CA ALA A 81 1.34 -1.18 0.12
C ALA A 81 0.68 -2.55 -0.11
N ILE A 82 1.45 -3.55 -0.53
CA ILE A 82 0.99 -4.93 -0.70
C ILE A 82 0.61 -5.55 0.64
N CYS A 83 1.38 -5.28 1.69
CA CYS A 83 1.06 -5.71 3.05
C CYS A 83 -0.31 -5.16 3.51
N LEU A 84 -0.59 -3.87 3.32
CA LEU A 84 -1.88 -3.26 3.60
C LEU A 84 -3.00 -3.91 2.78
N LEU A 85 -2.79 -4.04 1.47
CA LEU A 85 -3.74 -4.61 0.53
C LEU A 85 -4.13 -6.04 0.94
N LYS A 86 -3.14 -6.91 1.08
CA LYS A 86 -3.35 -8.33 1.45
C LYS A 86 -3.91 -8.47 2.86
N GLY A 87 -3.42 -7.67 3.80
CA GLY A 87 -3.87 -7.70 5.19
C GLY A 87 -5.38 -7.44 5.30
N ILE A 88 -5.90 -6.41 4.64
CA ILE A 88 -7.34 -6.09 4.65
C ILE A 88 -8.15 -7.19 3.96
N ILE A 89 -7.66 -7.72 2.82
CA ILE A 89 -8.35 -8.77 2.08
C ILE A 89 -8.43 -10.07 2.87
N GLN A 90 -7.36 -10.46 3.54
CA GLN A 90 -7.23 -11.78 4.19
C GLN A 90 -7.77 -11.79 5.61
N LEU A 91 -7.56 -10.74 6.38
CA LEU A 91 -8.03 -10.68 7.77
C LEU A 91 -9.50 -10.26 7.90
N HIS A 92 -10.12 -9.78 6.82
CA HIS A 92 -11.54 -9.42 6.79
C HIS A 92 -11.98 -8.58 8.00
N PRO A 93 -11.42 -7.37 8.21
CA PRO A 93 -11.80 -6.53 9.35
C PRO A 93 -13.21 -5.96 9.25
N PHE A 94 -13.83 -5.99 8.08
CA PHE A 94 -15.17 -5.45 7.82
C PHE A 94 -16.16 -6.55 7.40
N ALA A 95 -17.44 -6.33 7.70
CA ALA A 95 -18.52 -7.21 7.27
C ALA A 95 -18.68 -7.25 5.74
N SER A 96 -18.40 -6.12 5.07
CA SER A 96 -18.48 -5.98 3.62
C SER A 96 -17.40 -5.02 3.09
N GLY A 97 -17.12 -5.11 1.80
CA GLY A 97 -16.26 -4.15 1.08
C GLY A 97 -14.76 -4.32 1.27
N ASN A 98 -14.26 -5.39 1.94
CA ASN A 98 -12.84 -5.55 2.24
C ASN A 98 -11.92 -5.38 1.02
N ARG A 99 -12.24 -5.96 -0.14
CA ARG A 99 -11.43 -5.83 -1.37
C ARG A 99 -11.39 -4.40 -1.89
N ARG A 100 -12.54 -3.71 -1.92
CA ARG A 100 -12.64 -2.31 -2.37
C ARG A 100 -11.89 -1.38 -1.43
N THR A 101 -12.05 -1.59 -0.13
CA THR A 101 -11.30 -0.84 0.90
C THR A 101 -9.80 -1.06 0.76
N ALA A 102 -9.35 -2.30 0.60
CA ALA A 102 -7.95 -2.63 0.41
C ALA A 102 -7.33 -1.91 -0.81
N PHE A 103 -8.07 -1.86 -1.92
CA PHE A 103 -7.65 -1.16 -3.13
C PHE A 103 -7.48 0.35 -2.89
N ILE A 104 -8.46 0.99 -2.24
CA ILE A 104 -8.42 2.42 -1.91
C ILE A 104 -7.26 2.71 -0.95
N VAL A 105 -7.11 1.90 0.11
CA VAL A 105 -6.05 2.09 1.11
C VAL A 105 -4.66 1.99 0.47
N ALA A 106 -4.41 0.98 -0.37
CA ALA A 106 -3.12 0.83 -1.04
C ALA A 106 -2.83 2.01 -1.99
N LYS A 107 -3.83 2.47 -2.74
CA LYS A 107 -3.74 3.61 -3.65
C LYS A 107 -3.41 4.91 -2.90
N GLU A 108 -4.18 5.23 -1.86
CA GLU A 108 -3.97 6.46 -1.10
C GLU A 108 -2.66 6.41 -0.29
N PHE A 109 -2.29 5.25 0.29
CA PHE A 109 -1.01 5.07 0.95
C PHE A 109 0.17 5.39 0.02
N LEU A 110 0.18 4.85 -1.20
CA LEU A 110 1.23 5.14 -2.18
C LEU A 110 1.24 6.62 -2.56
N LYS A 111 0.08 7.20 -2.84
CA LYS A 111 -0.05 8.61 -3.20
C LYS A 111 0.48 9.55 -2.11
N GLU A 112 0.14 9.32 -0.85
CA GLU A 112 0.59 10.13 0.29
C GLU A 112 2.12 10.06 0.51
N ASN A 113 2.71 8.94 0.10
CA ASN A 113 4.14 8.70 0.23
C ASN A 113 4.94 8.98 -1.06
N GLY A 114 4.29 9.53 -2.10
CA GLY A 114 4.94 9.87 -3.37
C GLY A 114 5.19 8.69 -4.30
N GLY A 115 4.60 7.53 -3.99
CA GLY A 115 4.59 6.37 -4.88
C GLY A 115 3.57 6.51 -6.01
N LYS A 116 3.75 5.71 -7.06
CA LYS A 116 2.84 5.66 -8.21
C LYS A 116 1.91 4.44 -8.07
N PHE A 117 0.65 4.63 -8.41
CA PHE A 117 -0.34 3.56 -8.50
C PHE A 117 -0.91 3.56 -9.91
N ASN A 118 -0.38 2.67 -10.77
CA ASN A 118 -0.65 2.68 -12.20
C ASN A 118 -1.72 1.68 -12.62
N ILE A 119 -2.63 1.35 -11.72
CA ILE A 119 -3.78 0.49 -12.00
C ILE A 119 -4.94 1.38 -12.44
N GLU A 120 -5.51 1.10 -13.60
CA GLU A 120 -6.73 1.74 -14.06
C GLU A 120 -7.92 1.28 -13.21
N ASP A 121 -8.82 2.21 -12.88
CA ASP A 121 -10.02 1.92 -12.10
C ASP A 121 -11.13 1.41 -13.03
N ASP A 122 -11.06 0.13 -13.37
CA ASP A 122 -12.02 -0.54 -14.24
C ASP A 122 -12.54 -1.86 -13.60
N PRO A 123 -13.72 -2.36 -14.04
CA PRO A 123 -14.32 -3.58 -13.46
C PRO A 123 -13.45 -4.84 -13.58
N THR A 124 -12.51 -4.90 -14.50
CA THR A 124 -11.63 -6.09 -14.69
C THR A 124 -10.71 -6.31 -13.49
N GLN A 125 -10.40 -5.24 -12.76
CA GLN A 125 -9.59 -5.30 -11.54
C GLN A 125 -10.24 -6.14 -10.43
N ALA A 126 -11.56 -6.30 -10.44
CA ALA A 126 -12.25 -7.16 -9.49
C ALA A 126 -11.78 -8.62 -9.56
N ASN A 127 -11.40 -9.11 -10.75
CA ASN A 127 -10.85 -10.45 -10.93
C ASN A 127 -9.45 -10.56 -10.34
N VAL A 128 -8.61 -9.53 -10.51
CA VAL A 128 -7.27 -9.48 -9.89
C VAL A 128 -7.40 -9.49 -8.36
N MET A 129 -8.28 -8.67 -7.81
CA MET A 129 -8.54 -8.62 -6.37
C MET A 129 -9.10 -9.96 -5.83
N GLN A 130 -9.83 -10.72 -6.64
CA GLN A 130 -10.24 -12.08 -6.30
C GLN A 130 -9.04 -13.03 -6.28
N GLY A 131 -8.16 -12.95 -7.26
CA GLY A 131 -6.92 -13.74 -7.30
C GLY A 131 -6.00 -13.46 -6.11
N ILE A 132 -5.90 -12.20 -5.66
CA ILE A 132 -5.15 -11.83 -4.45
C ILE A 132 -5.79 -12.49 -3.22
N ARG A 133 -7.11 -12.48 -3.11
CA ARG A 133 -7.83 -13.16 -2.01
C ARG A 133 -7.55 -14.66 -1.98
N GLU A 134 -7.44 -15.29 -3.13
CA GLU A 134 -7.19 -16.73 -3.27
C GLU A 134 -5.69 -17.09 -3.25
N ASN A 135 -4.81 -16.13 -2.95
CA ASN A 135 -3.34 -16.27 -2.96
C ASN A 135 -2.79 -16.81 -4.30
N TYR A 136 -3.43 -16.44 -5.41
CA TYR A 136 -3.04 -16.85 -6.75
C TYR A 136 -1.78 -16.13 -7.24
N TYR A 137 -1.56 -14.90 -6.79
CA TYR A 137 -0.43 -14.06 -7.18
C TYR A 137 0.63 -14.02 -6.09
N THR A 138 1.89 -13.98 -6.52
CA THR A 138 3.02 -13.67 -5.64
C THR A 138 3.07 -12.16 -5.35
N ASP A 139 3.82 -11.77 -4.32
CA ASP A 139 3.97 -10.35 -3.97
C ASP A 139 4.69 -9.57 -5.11
N ASP A 140 5.65 -10.19 -5.80
CA ASP A 140 6.32 -9.59 -6.96
C ASP A 140 5.34 -9.36 -8.12
N GLU A 141 4.43 -10.28 -8.39
CA GLU A 141 3.40 -10.10 -9.43
C GLU A 141 2.42 -8.97 -9.06
N ILE A 142 2.07 -8.86 -7.77
CA ILE A 142 1.21 -7.75 -7.29
C ILE A 142 1.98 -6.43 -7.37
N LYS A 143 3.27 -6.42 -7.07
CA LYS A 143 4.13 -5.25 -7.18
C LYS A 143 4.21 -4.74 -8.61
N GLU A 144 4.45 -5.64 -9.56
CA GLU A 144 4.46 -5.34 -10.99
C GLU A 144 3.11 -4.78 -11.47
N TRP A 145 2.02 -5.35 -10.98
CA TRP A 145 0.67 -4.84 -11.27
C TRP A 145 0.46 -3.42 -10.76
N ILE A 146 0.86 -3.12 -9.52
CA ILE A 146 0.72 -1.77 -8.95
C ILE A 146 1.59 -0.76 -9.69
N GLN A 147 2.83 -1.15 -10.03
CA GLN A 147 3.81 -0.26 -10.65
C GLN A 147 3.56 -0.02 -12.14
N HIS A 148 3.08 -1.04 -12.85
CA HIS A 148 3.03 -1.04 -14.32
C HIS A 148 1.68 -1.44 -14.90
N GLY A 149 0.69 -1.75 -14.07
CA GLY A 149 -0.63 -2.18 -14.53
C GLY A 149 -0.66 -3.57 -15.19
N LYS A 150 0.43 -4.34 -15.09
CA LYS A 150 0.58 -5.63 -15.77
C LYS A 150 0.47 -6.78 -14.80
N ILE A 151 -0.46 -7.70 -15.06
CA ILE A 151 -0.62 -8.93 -14.29
C ILE A 151 -1.23 -10.01 -15.18
N LYS A 152 -0.88 -11.26 -14.92
CA LYS A 152 -1.50 -12.41 -15.61
C LYS A 152 -2.97 -12.53 -15.23
N ALA A 153 -3.80 -13.05 -16.14
CA ALA A 153 -5.20 -13.27 -15.86
C ALA A 153 -5.41 -14.27 -14.71
N PHE A 154 -6.31 -13.95 -13.79
CA PHE A 154 -6.72 -14.88 -12.75
C PHE A 154 -7.49 -16.04 -13.34
N LYS A 155 -7.03 -17.26 -13.09
CA LYS A 155 -7.73 -18.50 -13.45
C LYS A 155 -8.08 -19.22 -12.18
N ARG A 156 -9.37 -19.41 -11.95
CA ARG A 156 -9.85 -20.21 -10.83
C ARG A 156 -9.51 -21.67 -11.13
N PHE A 157 -8.83 -22.34 -10.20
CA PHE A 157 -8.68 -23.78 -10.32
C PHE A 157 -10.06 -24.41 -10.14
N GLU A 158 -10.58 -25.06 -11.18
CA GLU A 158 -11.73 -25.93 -11.06
C GLU A 158 -11.32 -27.11 -10.17
N LYS A 159 -12.08 -27.32 -9.09
CA LYS A 159 -11.91 -28.45 -8.19
C LYS A 159 -12.59 -29.70 -8.76
#